data_f52fb0ecf9a732aba75df32c2764a6a0
#
_entry.id   f52fb0ecf9a732aba75df32c2764a6a0
#
_cell.length_a   1.000
_cell.length_b   1.000
_cell.length_c   1.000
_cell.angle_alpha   90.00
_cell.angle_beta   90.00
_cell.angle_gamma   90.00
#
_symmetry.space_group_name_H-M   'P 1'
#
loop_
_entity.id
_entity.type
_entity.pdbx_description
1 polymer ?
#
loop_
_entity_poly.entity_id
_entity_poly.type
_entity_poly.pdbx_seq_one_letter_code
_entity_poly.pdbx_strand_id
1 'polypeptide(L)'
;MPTSIATPTRRTLRRRSGFRSGFTLIEVMIVILIVLALGGLVAYNLMGTKEDAENKLCKIDMNTLEQALKQFRFDHGRYPTDDEGLEILWNKEKMQDEEEAKKWRKLLEQPMPNDRFGNPWGYRQASENGDEDKYDLWSPGRDKQEGTADDINSWKSDEASGSGSGSSGSGGGSTTGAN
;
A
#
# COMPACT_ATOMS: atom_id res chain seq x y z
N MET A 1 -55.29 -6.49 -88.37
CA MET A 1 -54.46 -5.82 -87.30
C MET A 1 -54.14 -6.86 -86.29
N PRO A 2 -52.89 -7.31 -86.16
CA PRO A 2 -52.48 -8.30 -85.08
C PRO A 2 -52.02 -7.55 -83.85
N THR A 3 -52.58 -7.93 -82.70
CA THR A 3 -52.30 -7.41 -81.34
C THR A 3 -51.06 -8.13 -80.82
N SER A 4 -49.99 -7.35 -80.59
CA SER A 4 -48.69 -7.90 -80.06
C SER A 4 -48.86 -8.01 -78.51
N ILE A 5 -48.68 -9.26 -78.01
CA ILE A 5 -48.70 -9.58 -76.62
C ILE A 5 -47.25 -9.53 -76.11
N ALA A 6 -46.94 -8.53 -75.26
CA ALA A 6 -45.62 -8.42 -74.64
C ALA A 6 -45.52 -9.37 -73.45
N THR A 7 -44.48 -10.24 -73.49
CA THR A 7 -44.16 -11.20 -72.45
C THR A 7 -43.39 -10.51 -71.31
N PRO A 8 -43.74 -10.69 -70.05
CA PRO A 8 -42.99 -10.05 -68.95
C PRO A 8 -41.74 -10.87 -68.66
N THR A 9 -40.57 -10.22 -68.69
CA THR A 9 -39.26 -10.76 -68.34
C THR A 9 -39.17 -10.92 -66.82
N ARG A 10 -39.12 -12.16 -66.35
CA ARG A 10 -38.87 -12.47 -64.93
C ARG A 10 -37.42 -12.11 -64.56
N ARG A 11 -37.22 -11.08 -63.79
CA ARG A 11 -35.97 -10.67 -63.18
C ARG A 11 -35.65 -11.61 -62.01
N THR A 12 -34.73 -12.55 -62.19
CA THR A 12 -34.24 -13.43 -61.11
C THR A 12 -33.35 -12.65 -60.18
N LEU A 13 -33.80 -12.40 -58.96
CA LEU A 13 -32.97 -11.85 -57.91
C LEU A 13 -31.99 -12.91 -57.44
N ARG A 14 -30.70 -12.72 -57.79
CA ARG A 14 -29.60 -13.53 -57.34
C ARG A 14 -29.35 -13.26 -55.84
N ARG A 15 -29.86 -14.16 -55.00
CA ARG A 15 -29.62 -14.16 -53.56
C ARG A 15 -28.15 -14.38 -53.32
N ARG A 16 -27.41 -13.34 -52.91
CA ARG A 16 -26.04 -13.46 -52.43
C ARG A 16 -26.10 -14.26 -51.11
N SER A 17 -25.70 -15.53 -51.14
CA SER A 17 -25.45 -16.30 -49.95
C SER A 17 -24.19 -15.71 -49.27
N GLY A 18 -24.36 -14.91 -48.23
CA GLY A 18 -23.25 -14.49 -47.38
C GLY A 18 -22.67 -15.74 -46.73
N PHE A 19 -21.41 -16.03 -47.03
CA PHE A 19 -20.64 -17.03 -46.32
C PHE A 19 -20.60 -16.62 -44.83
N ARG A 20 -21.36 -17.28 -44.00
CA ARG A 20 -21.18 -17.21 -42.54
C ARG A 20 -19.96 -18.04 -42.22
N SER A 21 -18.79 -17.39 -42.11
CA SER A 21 -17.60 -18.03 -41.53
C SER A 21 -17.91 -18.41 -40.08
N GLY A 22 -18.03 -19.70 -39.83
CA GLY A 22 -18.11 -20.22 -38.46
C GLY A 22 -16.71 -20.21 -37.85
N PHE A 23 -16.60 -19.89 -36.57
CA PHE A 23 -15.35 -19.99 -35.81
C PHE A 23 -14.89 -21.45 -35.77
N THR A 24 -13.58 -21.65 -35.95
CA THR A 24 -12.99 -22.98 -35.80
C THR A 24 -12.75 -23.30 -34.32
N LEU A 25 -12.84 -24.56 -33.93
CA LEU A 25 -12.56 -24.99 -32.57
C LEU A 25 -11.14 -24.59 -32.12
N ILE A 26 -10.18 -24.70 -33.04
CA ILE A 26 -8.78 -24.30 -32.78
C ILE A 26 -8.64 -22.81 -32.53
N GLU A 27 -9.38 -21.95 -33.20
CA GLU A 27 -9.37 -20.50 -33.03
C GLU A 27 -9.84 -20.12 -31.60
N VAL A 28 -10.91 -20.76 -31.14
CA VAL A 28 -11.40 -20.56 -29.76
C VAL A 28 -10.39 -21.07 -28.73
N MET A 29 -9.75 -22.21 -28.96
CA MET A 29 -8.71 -22.73 -28.05
C MET A 29 -7.51 -21.80 -27.96
N ILE A 30 -7.04 -21.24 -29.07
CA ILE A 30 -5.91 -20.28 -29.07
C ILE A 30 -6.31 -18.99 -28.29
N VAL A 31 -7.52 -18.46 -28.51
CA VAL A 31 -8.00 -17.28 -27.81
C VAL A 31 -8.08 -17.51 -26.30
N ILE A 32 -8.63 -18.64 -25.86
CA ILE A 32 -8.69 -18.99 -24.44
C ILE A 32 -7.28 -19.08 -23.85
N LEU A 33 -6.34 -19.71 -24.55
CA LEU A 33 -4.95 -19.84 -24.07
C LEU A 33 -4.28 -18.47 -23.90
N ILE A 34 -4.47 -17.55 -24.86
CA ILE A 34 -3.95 -16.18 -24.76
C ILE A 34 -4.58 -15.43 -23.59
N VAL A 35 -5.91 -15.51 -23.43
CA VAL A 35 -6.62 -14.83 -22.35
C VAL A 35 -6.16 -15.34 -20.98
N LEU A 36 -5.98 -16.66 -20.82
CA LEU A 36 -5.48 -17.25 -19.59
C LEU A 36 -4.03 -16.82 -19.28
N ALA A 37 -3.17 -16.79 -20.31
CA ALA A 37 -1.79 -16.34 -20.15
C ALA A 37 -1.70 -14.87 -19.72
N LEU A 38 -2.44 -13.98 -20.38
CA LEU A 38 -2.49 -12.56 -20.03
C LEU A 38 -3.16 -12.32 -18.67
N GLY A 39 -4.26 -13.02 -18.38
CA GLY A 39 -4.96 -12.96 -17.11
C GLY A 39 -4.08 -13.38 -15.94
N GLY A 40 -3.29 -14.44 -16.10
CA GLY A 40 -2.33 -14.89 -15.09
C GLY A 40 -1.22 -13.88 -14.81
N LEU A 41 -0.70 -13.21 -15.86
CA LEU A 41 0.31 -12.16 -15.70
C LEU A 41 -0.22 -10.94 -14.95
N VAL A 42 -1.45 -10.51 -15.26
CA VAL A 42 -2.10 -9.38 -14.56
C VAL A 42 -2.36 -9.73 -13.10
N ALA A 43 -2.86 -10.92 -12.81
CA ALA A 43 -3.11 -11.35 -11.44
C ALA A 43 -1.82 -11.37 -10.59
N TYR A 44 -0.71 -11.85 -11.16
CA TYR A 44 0.60 -11.86 -10.50
C TYR A 44 1.08 -10.44 -10.14
N ASN A 45 0.97 -9.48 -11.05
CA ASN A 45 1.36 -8.09 -10.80
C ASN A 45 0.49 -7.40 -9.73
N LEU A 46 -0.80 -7.71 -9.68
CA LEU A 46 -1.72 -7.11 -8.71
C LEU A 46 -1.46 -7.57 -7.27
N MET A 47 -0.94 -8.78 -7.05
CA MET A 47 -0.63 -9.28 -5.72
C MET A 47 0.48 -8.46 -5.04
N GLY A 48 1.58 -8.18 -5.73
CA GLY A 48 2.68 -7.36 -5.19
C GLY A 48 2.26 -5.92 -4.89
N THR A 49 1.47 -5.31 -5.76
CA THR A 49 1.01 -3.92 -5.58
C THR A 49 0.13 -3.73 -4.34
N LYS A 50 -0.68 -4.73 -3.99
CA LYS A 50 -1.54 -4.68 -2.80
C LYS A 50 -0.72 -4.70 -1.52
N GLU A 51 0.31 -5.52 -1.45
CA GLU A 51 1.21 -5.63 -0.30
C GLU A 51 1.94 -4.32 -0.03
N ASP A 52 2.53 -3.72 -1.07
CA ASP A 52 3.19 -2.42 -0.97
C ASP A 52 2.24 -1.31 -0.51
N ALA A 53 0.98 -1.35 -0.96
CA ALA A 53 -0.03 -0.38 -0.56
C ALA A 53 -0.40 -0.53 0.93
N GLU A 54 -0.59 -1.76 1.44
CA GLU A 54 -0.88 -2.03 2.85
C GLU A 54 0.28 -1.58 3.75
N ASN A 55 1.53 -1.87 3.37
CA ASN A 55 2.72 -1.42 4.09
C ASN A 55 2.81 0.11 4.14
N LYS A 56 2.55 0.81 3.04
CA LYS A 56 2.52 2.28 3.00
C LYS A 56 1.43 2.86 3.90
N LEU A 57 0.24 2.27 3.89
CA LEU A 57 -0.86 2.70 4.76
C LEU A 57 -0.52 2.45 6.23
N CYS A 58 0.11 1.33 6.57
CA CYS A 58 0.55 1.03 7.93
C CYS A 58 1.58 2.07 8.43
N LYS A 59 2.53 2.48 7.58
CA LYS A 59 3.48 3.57 7.89
C LYS A 59 2.78 4.92 8.12
N ILE A 60 1.74 5.23 7.36
CA ILE A 60 0.94 6.46 7.56
C ILE A 60 0.24 6.42 8.92
N ASP A 61 -0.35 5.28 9.29
CA ASP A 61 -0.99 5.12 10.59
C ASP A 61 0.04 5.21 11.74
N MET A 62 1.21 4.59 11.59
CA MET A 62 2.32 4.72 12.53
C MET A 62 2.73 6.18 12.72
N ASN A 63 2.92 6.94 11.64
CA ASN A 63 3.24 8.36 11.70
C ASN A 63 2.14 9.16 12.45
N THR A 64 0.89 8.78 12.30
CA THR A 64 -0.23 9.41 13.01
C THR A 64 -0.13 9.15 14.51
N LEU A 65 0.17 7.92 14.92
CA LEU A 65 0.42 7.54 16.31
C LEU A 65 1.64 8.27 16.88
N GLU A 66 2.73 8.37 16.13
CA GLU A 66 3.93 9.11 16.53
C GLU A 66 3.65 10.60 16.77
N GLN A 67 2.86 11.23 15.92
CA GLN A 67 2.48 12.63 16.11
C GLN A 67 1.63 12.79 17.38
N ALA A 68 0.70 11.89 17.64
CA ALA A 68 -0.09 11.89 18.85
C ALA A 68 0.77 11.65 20.10
N LEU A 69 1.75 10.74 20.06
CA LEU A 69 2.71 10.51 21.15
C LEU A 69 3.59 11.74 21.42
N LYS A 70 4.09 12.42 20.37
CA LYS A 70 4.85 13.67 20.51
C LYS A 70 4.00 14.77 21.12
N GLN A 71 2.72 14.85 20.74
CA GLN A 71 1.80 15.82 21.32
C GLN A 71 1.48 15.50 22.78
N PHE A 72 1.30 14.21 23.12
CA PHE A 72 1.13 13.77 24.50
C PHE A 72 2.33 14.17 25.37
N ARG A 73 3.56 13.93 24.87
CA ARG A 73 4.78 14.36 25.55
C ARG A 73 4.85 15.87 25.74
N PHE A 74 4.40 16.64 24.77
CA PHE A 74 4.35 18.10 24.90
C PHE A 74 3.39 18.56 26.00
N ASP A 75 2.22 17.92 26.11
CA ASP A 75 1.18 18.29 27.06
C ASP A 75 1.49 17.80 28.49
N HIS A 76 2.11 16.63 28.64
CA HIS A 76 2.34 15.93 29.92
C HIS A 76 3.81 15.83 30.35
N GLY A 77 4.77 16.24 29.50
CA GLY A 77 6.21 16.18 29.76
C GLY A 77 6.83 14.78 29.71
N ARG A 78 6.04 13.75 29.42
CA ARG A 78 6.44 12.34 29.34
C ARG A 78 5.72 11.61 28.21
N TYR A 79 6.20 10.46 27.83
CA TYR A 79 5.44 9.52 27.01
C TYR A 79 4.48 8.70 27.91
N PRO A 80 3.42 8.10 27.33
CA PRO A 80 2.55 7.17 28.06
C PRO A 80 3.36 6.04 28.70
N THR A 81 2.96 5.58 29.87
CA THR A 81 3.56 4.39 30.47
C THR A 81 3.14 3.13 29.71
N ASP A 82 3.85 2.01 29.92
CA ASP A 82 3.49 0.73 29.29
C ASP A 82 2.08 0.27 29.70
N ASP A 83 1.65 0.58 30.93
CA ASP A 83 0.30 0.28 31.42
C ASP A 83 -0.79 1.17 30.82
N GLU A 84 -0.50 2.45 30.57
CA GLU A 84 -1.38 3.37 29.87
C GLU A 84 -1.49 3.01 28.38
N GLY A 85 -0.37 2.61 27.80
CA GLY A 85 -0.25 2.20 26.41
C GLY A 85 -0.68 3.27 25.42
N LEU A 86 -0.89 2.89 24.20
CA LEU A 86 -1.40 3.79 23.15
C LEU A 86 -2.86 4.18 23.37
N GLU A 87 -3.61 3.42 24.18
CA GLU A 87 -5.02 3.65 24.42
C GLU A 87 -5.30 5.01 25.07
N ILE A 88 -4.35 5.53 25.86
CA ILE A 88 -4.45 6.86 26.49
C ILE A 88 -4.66 7.99 25.46
N LEU A 89 -4.24 7.81 24.20
CA LEU A 89 -4.36 8.81 23.15
C LEU A 89 -5.82 9.10 22.74
N TRP A 90 -6.74 8.17 23.03
CA TRP A 90 -8.17 8.31 22.73
C TRP A 90 -9.11 7.98 23.90
N ASN A 91 -8.58 7.38 24.97
CA ASN A 91 -9.35 6.96 26.14
C ASN A 91 -8.78 7.56 27.43
N LYS A 92 -9.50 8.51 28.00
CA LYS A 92 -9.10 9.20 29.25
C LYS A 92 -9.01 8.25 30.45
N GLU A 93 -9.78 7.17 30.48
CA GLU A 93 -9.85 6.24 31.61
C GLU A 93 -8.52 5.51 31.87
N LYS A 94 -7.62 5.51 30.88
CA LYS A 94 -6.26 4.95 31.00
C LYS A 94 -5.30 5.86 31.75
N MET A 95 -5.64 7.15 31.97
CA MET A 95 -4.80 8.04 32.73
C MET A 95 -4.83 7.64 34.23
N GLN A 96 -3.65 7.32 34.77
CA GLN A 96 -3.52 6.85 36.14
C GLN A 96 -3.46 8.01 37.15
N ASP A 97 -2.97 9.17 36.74
CA ASP A 97 -2.84 10.36 37.55
C ASP A 97 -4.06 11.29 37.40
N GLU A 98 -4.77 11.56 38.48
CA GLU A 98 -5.97 12.41 38.47
C GLU A 98 -5.67 13.88 38.14
N GLU A 99 -4.50 14.40 38.48
CA GLU A 99 -4.11 15.78 38.17
C GLU A 99 -3.76 15.91 36.70
N GLU A 100 -3.06 14.92 36.13
CA GLU A 100 -2.79 14.87 34.69
C GLU A 100 -4.08 14.63 33.88
N ALA A 101 -5.04 13.87 34.43
CA ALA A 101 -6.34 13.65 33.82
C ALA A 101 -7.16 14.93 33.60
N LYS A 102 -6.90 15.99 34.37
CA LYS A 102 -7.52 17.30 34.19
C LYS A 102 -7.01 18.03 32.95
N LYS A 103 -5.78 17.74 32.54
CA LYS A 103 -5.14 18.31 31.36
C LYS A 103 -5.33 17.44 30.12
N TRP A 104 -5.83 16.20 30.31
CA TRP A 104 -5.99 15.25 29.23
C TRP A 104 -6.92 15.79 28.15
N ARG A 105 -6.53 15.59 26.92
CA ARG A 105 -7.35 15.82 25.73
C ARG A 105 -7.24 14.65 24.79
N LYS A 106 -8.27 14.42 24.02
CA LYS A 106 -8.28 13.40 22.99
C LYS A 106 -7.32 13.78 21.86
N LEU A 107 -6.33 12.98 21.58
CA LEU A 107 -5.31 13.23 20.56
C LEU A 107 -5.58 12.48 19.25
N LEU A 108 -6.36 11.40 19.30
CA LEU A 108 -6.83 10.65 18.14
C LEU A 108 -8.35 10.66 18.10
N GLU A 109 -8.93 11.10 16.98
CA GLU A 109 -10.38 11.13 16.79
C GLU A 109 -11.00 9.73 16.80
N GLN A 110 -10.31 8.76 16.20
CA GLN A 110 -10.73 7.37 16.16
C GLN A 110 -9.71 6.48 16.89
N PRO A 111 -10.19 5.49 17.68
CA PRO A 111 -9.32 4.47 18.24
C PRO A 111 -8.53 3.74 17.17
N MET A 112 -7.25 3.50 17.42
CA MET A 112 -6.35 2.80 16.52
C MET A 112 -5.62 1.67 17.26
N PRO A 113 -6.36 0.66 17.78
CA PRO A 113 -5.75 -0.40 18.58
C PRO A 113 -4.94 -1.40 17.75
N ASN A 114 -5.25 -1.53 16.47
CA ASN A 114 -4.65 -2.48 15.57
C ASN A 114 -4.02 -1.79 14.36
N ASP A 115 -3.00 -2.43 13.82
CA ASP A 115 -2.37 -2.08 12.56
C ASP A 115 -3.24 -2.46 11.33
N ARG A 116 -2.72 -2.22 10.13
CA ARG A 116 -3.41 -2.56 8.87
C ARG A 116 -3.55 -4.06 8.61
N PHE A 117 -2.76 -4.88 9.29
CA PHE A 117 -2.79 -6.34 9.17
C PHE A 117 -3.69 -6.98 10.23
N GLY A 118 -4.28 -6.16 11.12
CA GLY A 118 -5.18 -6.58 12.19
C GLY A 118 -4.45 -7.02 13.47
N ASN A 119 -3.15 -6.71 13.60
CA ASN A 119 -2.39 -7.00 14.81
C ASN A 119 -2.43 -5.81 15.76
N PRO A 120 -2.40 -6.00 17.09
CA PRO A 120 -2.18 -4.92 18.02
C PRO A 120 -0.86 -4.20 17.72
N TRP A 121 -0.84 -2.87 17.85
CA TRP A 121 0.40 -2.12 17.84
C TRP A 121 1.25 -2.49 19.04
N GLY A 122 2.54 -2.75 18.79
CA GLY A 122 3.53 -2.85 19.86
C GLY A 122 3.96 -1.47 20.31
N TYR A 123 4.05 -1.27 21.62
CA TYR A 123 4.47 -0.02 22.23
C TYR A 123 5.30 -0.29 23.48
N ARG A 124 6.36 0.48 23.68
CA ARG A 124 7.19 0.49 24.86
C ARG A 124 7.61 1.92 25.16
N GLN A 125 7.42 2.36 26.41
CA GLN A 125 7.74 3.73 26.84
C GLN A 125 9.24 4.04 26.75
N ALA A 126 10.08 3.15 27.26
CA ALA A 126 11.53 3.28 27.17
C ALA A 126 12.06 2.49 25.97
N SER A 127 12.73 3.17 25.04
CA SER A 127 13.28 2.53 23.84
C SER A 127 14.41 1.56 24.20
N GLU A 128 14.35 0.36 23.65
CA GLU A 128 15.47 -0.60 23.61
C GLU A 128 16.25 -0.52 22.29
N ASN A 129 15.69 0.16 21.28
CA ASN A 129 16.24 0.22 19.92
C ASN A 129 16.74 1.61 19.52
N GLY A 130 16.67 2.59 20.41
CA GLY A 130 17.07 3.97 20.17
C GLY A 130 17.61 4.66 21.42
N ASP A 131 17.46 5.99 21.47
CA ASP A 131 17.81 6.78 22.65
C ASP A 131 16.85 6.48 23.80
N GLU A 132 17.36 6.42 25.04
CA GLU A 132 16.55 6.14 26.25
C GLU A 132 15.38 7.12 26.47
N ASP A 133 15.48 8.34 25.95
CA ASP A 133 14.43 9.38 25.98
C ASP A 133 13.35 9.20 24.90
N LYS A 134 13.43 8.13 24.09
CA LYS A 134 12.45 7.80 23.05
C LYS A 134 11.61 6.59 23.47
N TYR A 135 10.64 6.29 22.67
CA TYR A 135 9.77 5.11 22.78
C TYR A 135 10.03 4.17 21.61
N ASP A 136 9.62 2.92 21.76
CA ASP A 136 9.50 2.00 20.64
C ASP A 136 8.03 1.85 20.26
N LEU A 137 7.76 1.95 18.95
CA LEU A 137 6.44 1.70 18.35
C LEU A 137 6.65 0.81 17.12
N TRP A 138 5.90 -0.30 17.04
CA TRP A 138 6.04 -1.22 15.93
C TRP A 138 4.73 -1.91 15.54
N SER A 139 4.68 -2.39 14.32
CA SER A 139 3.71 -3.34 13.81
C SER A 139 4.43 -4.63 13.49
N PRO A 140 3.93 -5.79 13.96
CA PRO A 140 4.53 -7.11 13.65
C PRO A 140 4.28 -7.56 12.20
N GLY A 141 3.76 -6.68 11.35
CA GLY A 141 3.59 -6.98 9.94
C GLY A 141 2.52 -8.02 9.64
N ARG A 142 2.62 -8.59 8.45
CA ARG A 142 1.64 -9.56 7.93
C ARG A 142 1.78 -10.94 8.56
N ASP A 143 3.01 -11.35 8.85
CA ASP A 143 3.28 -12.67 9.43
C ASP A 143 2.91 -12.77 10.91
N LYS A 144 2.58 -11.63 11.57
CA LYS A 144 2.17 -11.49 12.97
C LYS A 144 3.24 -11.90 13.98
N GLN A 145 4.50 -11.93 13.57
CA GLN A 145 5.62 -12.29 14.39
C GLN A 145 6.53 -11.09 14.57
N GLU A 146 6.86 -10.78 15.81
CA GLU A 146 7.80 -9.70 16.13
C GLU A 146 9.25 -10.13 15.83
N GLY A 147 10.06 -9.19 15.35
CA GLY A 147 11.47 -9.39 15.05
C GLY A 147 11.72 -9.94 13.64
N THR A 148 10.75 -9.87 12.74
CA THR A 148 10.89 -10.35 11.37
C THR A 148 11.17 -9.22 10.36
N ALA A 149 11.34 -9.58 9.09
CA ALA A 149 11.72 -8.62 8.06
C ALA A 149 10.58 -7.71 7.61
N ASP A 150 9.33 -8.11 7.84
CA ASP A 150 8.12 -7.36 7.48
C ASP A 150 7.62 -6.45 8.61
N ASP A 151 8.32 -6.43 9.78
CA ASP A 151 8.05 -5.49 10.84
C ASP A 151 8.22 -4.04 10.37
N ILE A 152 7.25 -3.21 10.72
CA ILE A 152 7.33 -1.76 10.53
C ILE A 152 7.62 -1.13 11.89
N ASN A 153 8.78 -0.47 12.01
CA ASN A 153 9.32 0.02 13.27
C ASN A 153 9.58 1.52 13.22
N SER A 154 9.32 2.24 14.32
CA SER A 154 9.57 3.67 14.44
C SER A 154 11.06 4.05 14.50
N TRP A 155 11.94 3.11 14.87
CA TRP A 155 13.38 3.34 15.00
C TRP A 155 14.19 2.97 13.75
N LYS A 156 13.63 2.23 12.81
CA LYS A 156 14.24 2.02 11.50
C LYS A 156 13.89 3.19 10.60
N SER A 157 14.79 4.13 10.44
CA SER A 157 14.65 5.20 9.44
C SER A 157 14.52 4.60 8.03
N ASP A 158 13.69 5.25 7.19
CA ASP A 158 13.41 4.84 5.80
C ASP A 158 14.63 4.91 4.85
N GLU A 159 15.82 4.53 5.29
CA GLU A 159 17.01 4.49 4.43
C GLU A 159 16.92 3.47 3.28
N ALA A 160 15.91 2.60 3.29
CA ALA A 160 15.70 1.60 2.24
C ALA A 160 14.87 2.07 1.04
N SER A 161 14.32 3.30 1.04
CA SER A 161 13.46 3.79 -0.06
C SER A 161 14.16 4.73 -1.04
N GLY A 162 15.48 4.90 -0.92
CA GLY A 162 16.25 5.88 -1.70
C GLY A 162 17.43 5.34 -2.51
N SER A 163 17.44 4.06 -2.88
CA SER A 163 18.50 3.55 -3.75
C SER A 163 18.03 3.41 -5.20
N GLY A 164 18.13 4.53 -5.92
CA GLY A 164 17.84 4.53 -7.33
C GLY A 164 18.14 5.85 -8.03
N SER A 165 19.36 6.37 -7.92
CA SER A 165 19.93 7.18 -9.00
C SER A 165 21.44 7.28 -8.79
N GLY A 166 22.17 6.47 -9.49
CA GLY A 166 23.60 6.61 -9.65
C GLY A 166 23.93 7.93 -10.33
N SER A 167 24.84 8.69 -9.76
CA SER A 167 25.60 9.67 -10.50
C SER A 167 27.07 9.35 -10.30
N SER A 168 27.61 8.62 -11.23
CA SER A 168 29.02 8.55 -11.53
C SER A 168 29.48 9.92 -12.03
N GLY A 169 30.16 10.63 -11.18
CA GLY A 169 30.88 11.85 -11.50
C GLY A 169 32.38 11.64 -11.33
N SER A 170 33.01 11.07 -12.34
CA SER A 170 34.44 11.12 -12.56
C SER A 170 34.86 12.57 -12.80
N GLY A 171 35.85 13.02 -12.09
CA GLY A 171 36.47 14.33 -12.32
C GLY A 171 37.83 14.37 -11.65
N GLY A 172 38.82 13.83 -12.33
CA GLY A 172 40.19 14.01 -12.00
C GLY A 172 40.64 15.47 -12.23
N GLY A 173 41.59 15.90 -11.46
CA GLY A 173 42.20 17.22 -11.59
C GLY A 173 43.43 17.32 -10.72
N SER A 174 44.52 16.71 -11.18
CA SER A 174 45.91 16.99 -10.77
C SER A 174 46.33 18.39 -11.17
N THR A 175 47.04 19.12 -10.30
CA THR A 175 48.17 20.03 -10.60
C THR A 175 48.76 20.49 -9.29
N THR A 176 49.90 20.02 -8.91
CA THR A 176 51.28 20.55 -9.08
C THR A 176 51.42 22.06 -9.05
N GLY A 177 52.28 22.55 -8.14
CA GLY A 177 52.88 23.88 -8.16
C GLY A 177 53.30 24.30 -6.78
N ALA A 178 54.45 24.04 -6.41
CA ALA A 178 55.72 24.64 -6.12
C ALA A 178 55.69 26.17 -5.96
N ASN A 179 55.92 26.68 -4.78
CA ASN A 179 57.03 27.54 -4.37
C ASN A 179 56.90 27.91 -2.89
#